data_61e2554cb4f074d2b6d6e642d63601cc
#
_entry.id   61e2554cb4f074d2b6d6e642d63601cc
#
_cell.length_a   1.000
_cell.length_b   1.000
_cell.length_c   1.000
_cell.angle_alpha   90.00
_cell.angle_beta   90.00
_cell.angle_gamma   90.00
#
_symmetry.space_group_name_H-M   'P 1'
#
loop_
_entity.id
_entity.type
_entity.pdbx_description
1 polymer ?
#
loop_
_entity_poly.entity_id
_entity_poly.type
_entity_poly.pdbx_seq_one_letter_code
_entity_poly.pdbx_strand_id
1 'polypeptide(L)'
;DLHSFPTRRSSDLFVKAVRHKPYSVVLFDEIEKAHPDVFNILLQVLDDGRLTDSKGRTVNFKNTLIIMTSNLGSSYIQNQFEKINAQNRDRIIEETKTEVINMLKKTIRPEFLNRIDETIMFLPLNKVQIQEIVKLQIRGIQKMLNANGVTLTMSDKAVDFLATVGYDPEFGARPVKRAVQRYLLNDRSEEHTSELQSPSLIS
;
A
#
# COMPACT_ATOMS: atom_id res chain seq x y z
N ASP A 1 5.35 -18.74 16.16
CA ASP A 1 5.27 -19.90 15.23
C ASP A 1 4.56 -19.53 13.94
N LEU A 2 5.32 -18.87 13.05
CA LEU A 2 4.85 -18.44 11.70
C LEU A 2 5.05 -19.53 10.63
N HIS A 3 5.25 -20.78 11.01
CA HIS A 3 5.73 -21.83 10.11
C HIS A 3 4.74 -22.93 9.76
N SER A 4 3.44 -22.78 10.03
CA SER A 4 2.49 -23.80 9.62
C SER A 4 1.14 -23.24 9.20
N PHE A 5 1.09 -22.51 8.10
CA PHE A 5 -0.16 -22.45 7.35
C PHE A 5 -0.23 -23.71 6.46
N PRO A 6 -1.06 -24.69 6.80
CA PRO A 6 -1.24 -25.83 5.93
C PRO A 6 -1.91 -25.31 4.65
N THR A 7 -1.25 -25.46 3.53
CA THR A 7 -1.68 -25.13 2.17
C THR A 7 -3.13 -25.47 1.86
N ARG A 8 -3.66 -26.55 2.43
CA ARG A 8 -5.07 -26.95 2.36
C ARG A 8 -6.05 -25.93 2.96
N ARG A 9 -5.71 -25.30 4.10
CA ARG A 9 -6.60 -24.29 4.74
C ARG A 9 -6.66 -22.99 3.95
N SER A 10 -5.55 -22.58 3.37
CA SER A 10 -5.49 -21.34 2.58
C SER A 10 -6.29 -21.48 1.27
N SER A 11 -6.16 -22.60 0.57
CA SER A 11 -6.96 -22.89 -0.62
C SER A 11 -8.46 -22.98 -0.29
N ASP A 12 -8.82 -23.65 0.80
CA ASP A 12 -10.22 -23.77 1.21
C ASP A 12 -10.86 -22.43 1.57
N LEU A 13 -10.12 -21.50 2.21
CA LEU A 13 -10.59 -20.16 2.52
C LEU A 13 -10.79 -19.32 1.24
N PHE A 14 -9.84 -19.38 0.32
CA PHE A 14 -9.89 -18.70 -0.95
C PHE A 14 -11.09 -19.18 -1.80
N VAL A 15 -11.22 -20.50 -1.96
CA VAL A 15 -12.35 -21.13 -2.65
C VAL A 15 -13.67 -20.75 -2.00
N LYS A 16 -13.76 -20.78 -0.66
CA LYS A 16 -14.97 -20.40 0.07
C LYS A 16 -15.37 -18.94 -0.18
N ALA A 17 -14.41 -18.02 -0.16
CA ALA A 17 -14.66 -16.59 -0.37
C ALA A 17 -15.26 -16.34 -1.76
N VAL A 18 -14.63 -16.86 -2.82
CA VAL A 18 -15.09 -16.68 -4.21
C VAL A 18 -16.40 -17.40 -4.48
N ARG A 19 -16.63 -18.58 -3.88
CA ARG A 19 -17.89 -19.30 -4.01
C ARG A 19 -19.08 -18.48 -3.52
N HIS A 20 -18.93 -17.73 -2.45
CA HIS A 20 -19.99 -16.88 -1.92
C HIS A 20 -20.17 -15.58 -2.71
N LYS A 21 -19.11 -15.12 -3.36
CA LYS A 21 -19.09 -13.87 -4.15
C LYS A 21 -18.33 -14.09 -5.45
N PRO A 22 -18.98 -14.68 -6.50
CA PRO A 22 -18.30 -14.99 -7.75
C PRO A 22 -17.73 -13.78 -8.50
N TYR A 23 -18.38 -12.64 -8.37
CA TYR A 23 -17.91 -11.37 -8.91
C TYR A 23 -17.17 -10.61 -7.79
N SER A 24 -15.88 -10.87 -7.68
CA SER A 24 -15.06 -10.30 -6.62
C SER A 24 -13.68 -9.88 -7.11
N VAL A 25 -13.08 -8.97 -6.36
CA VAL A 25 -11.65 -8.65 -6.48
C VAL A 25 -10.93 -9.35 -5.35
N VAL A 26 -9.90 -10.11 -5.70
CA VAL A 26 -9.04 -10.82 -4.74
C VAL A 26 -7.65 -10.21 -4.80
N LEU A 27 -7.17 -9.74 -3.65
CA LEU A 27 -5.85 -9.15 -3.50
C LEU A 27 -4.92 -10.14 -2.78
N PHE A 28 -3.80 -10.44 -3.41
CA PHE A 28 -2.66 -11.13 -2.80
C PHE A 28 -1.56 -10.10 -2.54
N ASP A 29 -1.40 -9.72 -1.30
CA ASP A 29 -0.39 -8.74 -0.90
C ASP A 29 0.94 -9.44 -0.63
N GLU A 30 2.05 -8.85 -1.11
CA GLU A 30 3.41 -9.37 -0.96
C GLU A 30 3.57 -10.83 -1.46
N ILE A 31 3.16 -11.07 -2.72
CA ILE A 31 3.14 -12.42 -3.29
C ILE A 31 4.50 -13.13 -3.26
N GLU A 32 5.60 -12.39 -3.29
CA GLU A 32 6.96 -12.93 -3.19
C GLU A 32 7.25 -13.64 -1.86
N LYS A 33 6.46 -13.35 -0.81
CA LYS A 33 6.57 -14.00 0.50
C LYS A 33 5.69 -15.25 0.62
N ALA A 34 4.89 -15.55 -0.40
CA ALA A 34 3.99 -16.67 -0.37
C ALA A 34 4.74 -18.02 -0.47
N HIS A 35 4.18 -19.04 0.18
CA HIS A 35 4.69 -20.40 0.03
C HIS A 35 4.59 -20.88 -1.44
N PRO A 36 5.55 -21.66 -1.96
CA PRO A 36 5.54 -22.15 -3.34
C PRO A 36 4.22 -22.82 -3.78
N ASP A 37 3.52 -23.49 -2.86
CA ASP A 37 2.24 -24.12 -3.14
C ASP A 37 1.11 -23.12 -3.47
N VAL A 38 1.21 -21.88 -3.01
CA VAL A 38 0.25 -20.82 -3.36
C VAL A 38 0.36 -20.51 -4.86
N PHE A 39 1.57 -20.48 -5.41
CA PHE A 39 1.79 -20.30 -6.84
C PHE A 39 1.19 -21.45 -7.66
N ASN A 40 1.27 -22.69 -7.18
CA ASN A 40 0.66 -23.85 -7.86
C ASN A 40 -0.88 -23.73 -7.90
N ILE A 41 -1.49 -23.27 -6.80
CA ILE A 41 -2.93 -23.05 -6.72
C ILE A 41 -3.33 -21.91 -7.66
N LEU A 42 -2.59 -20.82 -7.65
CA LEU A 42 -2.84 -19.67 -8.54
C LEU A 42 -2.66 -20.02 -10.00
N LEU A 43 -1.66 -20.82 -10.36
CA LEU A 43 -1.49 -21.32 -11.74
C LEU A 43 -2.73 -22.08 -12.21
N GLN A 44 -3.28 -22.98 -11.39
CA GLN A 44 -4.51 -23.69 -11.72
C GLN A 44 -5.69 -22.72 -11.93
N VAL A 45 -5.81 -21.70 -11.09
CA VAL A 45 -6.86 -20.67 -11.24
C VAL A 45 -6.68 -19.86 -12.51
N LEU A 46 -5.45 -19.45 -12.82
CA LEU A 46 -5.15 -18.62 -13.99
C LEU A 46 -5.27 -19.41 -15.31
N ASP A 47 -4.95 -20.71 -15.31
CA ASP A 47 -5.04 -21.57 -16.50
C ASP A 47 -6.48 -22.06 -16.75
N ASP A 48 -7.12 -22.62 -15.71
CA ASP A 48 -8.42 -23.30 -15.85
C ASP A 48 -9.62 -22.37 -15.56
N GLY A 49 -9.38 -21.22 -14.93
CA GLY A 49 -10.45 -20.34 -14.43
C GLY A 49 -11.31 -20.98 -13.35
N ARG A 50 -10.81 -22.04 -12.69
CA ARG A 50 -11.53 -22.79 -11.65
C ARG A 50 -10.56 -23.42 -10.67
N LEU A 51 -11.03 -23.66 -9.45
CA LEU A 51 -10.27 -24.35 -8.42
C LEU A 51 -11.18 -25.32 -7.67
N THR A 52 -10.65 -26.53 -7.39
CA THR A 52 -11.36 -27.55 -6.62
C THR A 52 -10.81 -27.59 -5.19
N ASP A 53 -11.69 -27.49 -4.20
CA ASP A 53 -11.30 -27.57 -2.79
C ASP A 53 -10.98 -29.01 -2.36
N SER A 54 -10.47 -29.15 -1.14
CA SER A 54 -10.14 -30.46 -0.52
C SER A 54 -11.34 -31.42 -0.38
N LYS A 55 -12.56 -30.89 -0.52
CA LYS A 55 -13.83 -31.64 -0.43
C LYS A 55 -14.40 -31.98 -1.80
N GLY A 56 -13.65 -31.77 -2.89
CA GLY A 56 -14.06 -32.05 -4.27
C GLY A 56 -15.02 -31.01 -4.86
N ARG A 57 -15.21 -29.83 -4.24
CA ARG A 57 -16.10 -28.79 -4.74
C ARG A 57 -15.33 -27.85 -5.65
N THR A 58 -15.77 -27.71 -6.89
CA THR A 58 -15.17 -26.81 -7.87
C THR A 58 -15.85 -25.45 -7.85
N VAL A 59 -15.05 -24.40 -7.84
CA VAL A 59 -15.48 -22.98 -7.87
C VAL A 59 -14.94 -22.31 -9.11
N ASN A 60 -15.78 -21.52 -9.76
CA ASN A 60 -15.47 -20.78 -10.97
C ASN A 60 -14.89 -19.40 -10.62
N PHE A 61 -13.71 -19.08 -11.15
CA PHE A 61 -12.97 -17.84 -10.96
C PHE A 61 -12.99 -16.92 -12.20
N LYS A 62 -13.66 -17.30 -13.29
CA LYS A 62 -13.66 -16.54 -14.56
C LYS A 62 -14.20 -15.11 -14.42
N ASN A 63 -15.01 -14.85 -13.40
CA ASN A 63 -15.57 -13.54 -13.10
C ASN A 63 -14.86 -12.84 -11.92
N THR A 64 -13.67 -13.31 -11.53
CA THR A 64 -12.89 -12.78 -10.42
C THR A 64 -11.69 -12.02 -10.97
N LEU A 65 -11.49 -10.78 -10.51
CA LEU A 65 -10.27 -10.03 -10.76
C LEU A 65 -9.24 -10.40 -9.70
N ILE A 66 -8.07 -10.86 -10.12
CA ILE A 66 -6.96 -11.20 -9.23
C ILE A 66 -5.92 -10.09 -9.33
N ILE A 67 -5.61 -9.47 -8.20
CA ILE A 67 -4.57 -8.45 -8.06
C ILE A 67 -3.48 -9.01 -7.15
N MET A 68 -2.24 -8.88 -7.56
CA MET A 68 -1.08 -9.29 -6.77
C MET A 68 -0.15 -8.10 -6.59
N THR A 69 0.33 -7.85 -5.38
CA THR A 69 1.33 -6.83 -5.11
C THR A 69 2.67 -7.47 -4.79
N SER A 70 3.75 -6.76 -5.08
CA SER A 70 5.11 -7.19 -4.72
C SER A 70 5.98 -5.98 -4.42
N ASN A 71 6.91 -6.14 -3.47
CA ASN A 71 7.94 -5.16 -3.13
C ASN A 71 9.28 -5.46 -3.83
N LEU A 72 9.32 -6.46 -4.72
CA LEU A 72 10.52 -6.79 -5.47
C LEU A 72 10.98 -5.60 -6.32
N GLY A 73 12.25 -5.24 -6.17
CA GLY A 73 12.86 -4.14 -6.91
C GLY A 73 12.57 -2.75 -6.35
N SER A 74 11.86 -2.60 -5.21
CA SER A 74 11.52 -1.29 -4.63
C SER A 74 12.74 -0.42 -4.38
N SER A 75 13.80 -0.96 -3.77
CA SER A 75 15.08 -0.23 -3.54
C SER A 75 15.76 0.17 -4.86
N TYR A 76 15.71 -0.69 -5.87
CA TYR A 76 16.26 -0.37 -7.20
C TYR A 76 15.47 0.77 -7.86
N ILE A 77 14.14 0.69 -7.84
CA ILE A 77 13.25 1.75 -8.34
C ILE A 77 13.62 3.08 -7.66
N GLN A 78 13.71 3.11 -6.35
CA GLN A 78 14.02 4.31 -5.58
C GLN A 78 15.36 4.91 -5.99
N ASN A 79 16.42 4.11 -6.03
CA ASN A 79 17.77 4.56 -6.43
C ASN A 79 17.82 5.13 -7.86
N GLN A 80 17.01 4.60 -8.78
CA GLN A 80 16.93 5.15 -10.14
C GLN A 80 16.15 6.46 -10.19
N PHE A 81 15.10 6.57 -9.38
CA PHE A 81 14.28 7.77 -9.32
C PHE A 81 15.00 8.98 -8.74
N GLU A 82 15.99 8.80 -7.85
CA GLU A 82 16.86 9.86 -7.36
C GLU A 82 17.71 10.52 -8.48
N LYS A 83 17.93 9.80 -9.59
CA LYS A 83 18.72 10.27 -10.74
C LYS A 83 17.85 10.96 -11.81
N ILE A 84 16.54 11.03 -11.63
CA ILE A 84 15.61 11.59 -12.59
C ILE A 84 15.73 13.12 -12.65
N ASN A 85 15.76 13.62 -13.87
CA ASN A 85 15.58 15.03 -14.22
C ASN A 85 14.58 15.17 -15.37
N ALA A 86 14.27 16.42 -15.77
CA ALA A 86 13.28 16.68 -16.81
C ALA A 86 13.63 16.04 -18.18
N GLN A 87 14.93 15.86 -18.47
CA GLN A 87 15.39 15.37 -19.77
C GLN A 87 15.47 13.85 -19.86
N ASN A 88 15.64 13.15 -18.74
CA ASN A 88 15.90 11.70 -18.72
C ASN A 88 14.76 10.85 -18.13
N ARG A 89 13.66 11.50 -17.71
CA ARG A 89 12.59 10.85 -16.94
C ARG A 89 12.03 9.62 -17.62
N ASP A 90 11.56 9.75 -18.85
CA ASP A 90 10.87 8.66 -19.55
C ASP A 90 11.84 7.50 -19.85
N ARG A 91 13.08 7.81 -20.20
CA ARG A 91 14.13 6.81 -20.41
C ARG A 91 14.41 6.02 -19.12
N ILE A 92 14.62 6.69 -17.99
CA ILE A 92 14.89 6.02 -16.71
C ILE A 92 13.69 5.17 -16.28
N ILE A 93 12.45 5.61 -16.48
CA ILE A 93 11.26 4.82 -16.17
C ILE A 93 11.25 3.52 -16.96
N GLU A 94 11.47 3.56 -18.27
CA GLU A 94 11.45 2.36 -19.13
C GLU A 94 12.62 1.41 -18.82
N GLU A 95 13.82 1.93 -18.62
CA GLU A 95 14.98 1.13 -18.21
C GLU A 95 14.72 0.47 -16.85
N THR A 96 14.17 1.19 -15.89
CA THR A 96 13.84 0.70 -14.55
C THR A 96 12.76 -0.39 -14.62
N LYS A 97 11.71 -0.18 -15.41
CA LYS A 97 10.64 -1.16 -15.62
C LYS A 97 11.19 -2.46 -16.18
N THR A 98 12.04 -2.37 -17.19
CA THR A 98 12.68 -3.52 -17.82
C THR A 98 13.50 -4.32 -16.80
N GLU A 99 14.31 -3.64 -15.99
CA GLU A 99 15.15 -4.32 -15.00
C GLU A 99 14.33 -4.93 -13.85
N VAL A 100 13.29 -4.25 -13.38
CA VAL A 100 12.35 -4.81 -12.38
C VAL A 100 11.65 -6.06 -12.90
N ILE A 101 11.23 -6.07 -14.17
CA ILE A 101 10.68 -7.28 -14.81
C ILE A 101 11.73 -8.40 -14.86
N ASN A 102 12.99 -8.08 -15.14
CA ASN A 102 14.07 -9.06 -15.11
C ASN A 102 14.32 -9.63 -13.71
N MET A 103 14.21 -8.79 -12.68
CA MET A 103 14.28 -9.25 -11.27
C MET A 103 13.11 -10.17 -10.92
N LEU A 104 11.90 -9.84 -11.37
CA LEU A 104 10.71 -10.69 -11.19
C LEU A 104 10.91 -12.05 -11.85
N LYS A 105 11.44 -12.10 -13.07
CA LYS A 105 11.72 -13.35 -13.80
C LYS A 105 12.75 -14.26 -13.11
N LYS A 106 13.64 -13.70 -12.29
CA LYS A 106 14.61 -14.47 -11.49
C LYS A 106 13.99 -15.05 -10.21
N THR A 107 12.96 -14.42 -9.69
CA THR A 107 12.36 -14.76 -8.38
C THR A 107 11.08 -15.57 -8.55
N ILE A 108 10.27 -15.24 -9.53
CA ILE A 108 8.98 -15.86 -9.80
C ILE A 108 9.10 -16.74 -11.05
N ARG A 109 8.48 -17.91 -11.02
CA ARG A 109 8.55 -18.88 -12.13
C ARG A 109 8.03 -18.28 -13.44
N PRO A 110 8.73 -18.48 -14.56
CA PRO A 110 8.32 -17.94 -15.85
C PRO A 110 6.91 -18.32 -16.28
N GLU A 111 6.49 -19.57 -16.00
CA GLU A 111 5.14 -20.04 -16.31
C GLU A 111 4.06 -19.24 -15.58
N PHE A 112 4.33 -18.74 -14.36
CA PHE A 112 3.42 -17.90 -13.61
C PHE A 112 3.35 -16.48 -14.19
N LEU A 113 4.50 -15.89 -14.50
CA LEU A 113 4.56 -14.55 -15.08
C LEU A 113 3.86 -14.47 -16.45
N ASN A 114 3.91 -15.55 -17.23
CA ASN A 114 3.24 -15.63 -18.53
C ASN A 114 1.70 -15.69 -18.45
N ARG A 115 1.13 -15.83 -17.23
CA ARG A 115 -0.32 -15.82 -16.98
C ARG A 115 -0.83 -14.49 -16.44
N ILE A 116 0.08 -13.55 -16.19
CA ILE A 116 -0.27 -12.21 -15.75
C ILE A 116 -0.61 -11.37 -16.97
N ASP A 117 -1.83 -10.84 -17.02
CA ASP A 117 -2.31 -10.02 -18.13
C ASP A 117 -1.58 -8.67 -18.19
N GLU A 118 -1.36 -8.06 -17.03
CA GLU A 118 -0.75 -6.72 -16.94
C GLU A 118 0.13 -6.57 -15.70
N THR A 119 1.29 -5.93 -15.87
CA THR A 119 2.20 -5.57 -14.79
C THR A 119 2.32 -4.06 -14.69
N ILE A 120 1.89 -3.50 -13.55
CA ILE A 120 1.92 -2.07 -13.27
C ILE A 120 3.05 -1.77 -12.28
N MET A 121 4.00 -0.94 -12.68
CA MET A 121 5.06 -0.44 -11.79
C MET A 121 4.59 0.86 -11.15
N PHE A 122 4.50 0.88 -9.81
CA PHE A 122 4.25 2.10 -9.05
C PHE A 122 5.54 2.89 -8.90
N LEU A 123 5.44 4.19 -9.16
CA LEU A 123 6.56 5.11 -9.05
C LEU A 123 6.60 5.71 -7.63
N PRO A 124 7.80 6.08 -7.13
CA PRO A 124 7.92 6.85 -5.91
C PRO A 124 7.12 8.15 -5.96
N LEU A 125 6.54 8.51 -4.83
CA LEU A 125 5.73 9.73 -4.73
C LEU A 125 6.62 10.97 -4.81
N ASN A 126 6.19 11.97 -5.58
CA ASN A 126 6.83 13.28 -5.57
C ASN A 126 6.27 14.17 -4.44
N LYS A 127 6.95 15.30 -4.17
CA LYS A 127 6.58 16.23 -3.10
C LYS A 127 5.12 16.70 -3.19
N VAL A 128 4.64 17.01 -4.38
CA VAL A 128 3.26 17.48 -4.60
C VAL A 128 2.25 16.39 -4.23
N GLN A 129 2.51 15.15 -4.64
CA GLN A 129 1.64 14.02 -4.29
C GLN A 129 1.61 13.76 -2.78
N ILE A 130 2.74 13.92 -2.10
CA ILE A 130 2.82 13.78 -0.64
C ILE A 130 2.00 14.88 0.05
N GLN A 131 2.10 16.12 -0.42
CA GLN A 131 1.26 17.23 0.09
C GLN A 131 -0.24 16.94 -0.09
N GLU A 132 -0.65 16.39 -1.24
CA GLU A 132 -2.05 16.02 -1.46
C GLU A 132 -2.50 14.89 -0.51
N ILE A 133 -1.63 13.93 -0.22
CA ILE A 133 -1.91 12.88 0.78
C ILE A 133 -2.09 13.50 2.17
N VAL A 134 -1.22 14.43 2.56
CA VAL A 134 -1.35 15.17 3.82
C VAL A 134 -2.71 15.89 3.89
N LYS A 135 -3.07 16.64 2.84
CA LYS A 135 -4.37 17.33 2.75
C LYS A 135 -5.55 16.37 2.87
N LEU A 136 -5.47 15.18 2.27
CA LEU A 136 -6.51 14.16 2.40
C LEU A 136 -6.66 13.65 3.84
N GLN A 137 -5.55 13.41 4.55
CA GLN A 137 -5.58 13.00 5.95
C GLN A 137 -6.18 14.10 6.82
N ILE A 138 -5.81 15.37 6.59
CA ILE A 138 -6.33 16.53 7.31
C ILE A 138 -7.84 16.68 7.07
N ARG A 139 -8.34 16.53 5.85
CA ARG A 139 -9.78 16.56 5.55
C ARG A 139 -10.57 15.51 6.34
N GLY A 140 -9.98 14.33 6.55
CA GLY A 140 -10.58 13.30 7.41
C GLY A 140 -10.75 13.77 8.86
N ILE A 141 -9.72 14.41 9.40
CA ILE A 141 -9.73 14.99 10.76
C ILE A 141 -10.70 16.18 10.84
N GLN A 142 -10.67 17.07 9.86
CA GLN A 142 -11.60 18.21 9.78
C GLN A 142 -13.06 17.76 9.85
N LYS A 143 -13.44 16.70 9.12
CA LYS A 143 -14.80 16.15 9.16
C LYS A 143 -15.18 15.67 10.57
N MET A 144 -14.25 14.99 11.24
CA MET A 144 -14.47 14.50 12.60
C MET A 144 -14.58 15.64 13.61
N LEU A 145 -13.74 16.67 13.51
CA LEU A 145 -13.75 17.83 14.39
C LEU A 145 -14.98 18.72 14.17
N ASN A 146 -15.38 18.93 12.91
CA ASN A 146 -16.59 19.71 12.58
C ASN A 146 -17.86 19.08 13.16
N ALA A 147 -17.94 17.75 13.23
CA ALA A 147 -19.05 17.06 13.88
C ALA A 147 -19.14 17.37 15.39
N ASN A 148 -18.05 17.81 16.00
CA ASN A 148 -17.97 18.24 17.40
C ASN A 148 -17.91 19.78 17.57
N GLY A 149 -18.25 20.55 16.52
CA GLY A 149 -18.27 22.01 16.57
C GLY A 149 -16.89 22.68 16.54
N VAL A 150 -15.81 21.92 16.24
CA VAL A 150 -14.44 22.44 16.18
C VAL A 150 -14.02 22.63 14.72
N THR A 151 -13.59 23.84 14.37
CA THR A 151 -13.06 24.17 13.04
C THR A 151 -11.53 24.11 13.04
N LEU A 152 -10.96 23.32 12.15
CA LEU A 152 -9.51 23.23 11.92
C LEU A 152 -9.15 23.91 10.60
N THR A 153 -8.23 24.85 10.65
CA THR A 153 -7.61 25.47 9.47
C THR A 153 -6.12 25.16 9.43
N MET A 154 -5.55 25.01 8.25
CA MET A 154 -4.12 24.74 8.08
C MET A 154 -3.52 25.64 7.00
N SER A 155 -2.34 26.18 7.31
CA SER A 155 -1.53 26.93 6.34
C SER A 155 -0.78 25.98 5.40
N ASP A 156 -0.40 26.48 4.21
CA ASP A 156 0.43 25.72 3.26
C ASP A 156 1.80 25.33 3.86
N LYS A 157 2.36 26.19 4.74
CA LYS A 157 3.61 25.90 5.46
C LYS A 157 3.47 24.71 6.40
N ALA A 158 2.34 24.56 7.07
CA ALA A 158 2.07 23.42 7.94
C ALA A 158 1.87 22.12 7.12
N VAL A 159 1.23 22.21 5.95
CA VAL A 159 1.12 21.08 5.02
C VAL A 159 2.51 20.66 4.52
N ASP A 160 3.36 21.62 4.17
CA ASP A 160 4.76 21.36 3.72
C ASP A 160 5.59 20.68 4.82
N PHE A 161 5.48 21.19 6.06
CA PHE A 161 6.13 20.59 7.22
C PHE A 161 5.69 19.14 7.42
N LEU A 162 4.39 18.88 7.47
CA LEU A 162 3.85 17.54 7.64
C LEU A 162 4.22 16.60 6.47
N ALA A 163 4.30 17.12 5.26
CA ALA A 163 4.77 16.37 4.10
C ALA A 163 6.25 15.97 4.24
N THR A 164 7.07 16.88 4.79
CA THR A 164 8.51 16.62 4.98
C THR A 164 8.76 15.60 6.10
N VAL A 165 8.11 15.74 7.27
CA VAL A 165 8.31 14.82 8.40
C VAL A 165 7.54 13.52 8.28
N GLY A 166 6.50 13.49 7.45
CA GLY A 166 5.66 12.32 7.20
C GLY A 166 6.09 11.51 5.98
N TYR A 167 7.08 11.93 5.24
CA TYR A 167 7.63 11.17 4.13
C TYR A 167 8.87 10.40 4.56
N ASP A 168 8.92 9.15 4.19
CA ASP A 168 10.08 8.30 4.34
C ASP A 168 10.38 7.63 3.00
N PRO A 169 11.62 7.71 2.49
CA PRO A 169 11.97 7.10 1.21
C PRO A 169 11.65 5.61 1.15
N GLU A 170 11.82 4.86 2.23
CA GLU A 170 11.59 3.41 2.29
C GLU A 170 10.11 3.07 2.46
N PHE A 171 9.40 3.82 3.32
CA PHE A 171 8.00 3.58 3.67
C PHE A 171 7.01 4.46 2.91
N GLY A 172 7.51 5.38 2.08
CA GLY A 172 6.70 6.31 1.29
C GLY A 172 5.87 7.26 2.16
N ALA A 173 4.58 7.36 1.88
CA ALA A 173 3.65 8.21 2.64
C ALA A 173 2.98 7.49 3.84
N ARG A 174 3.33 6.24 4.14
CA ARG A 174 2.75 5.52 5.30
C ARG A 174 2.92 6.25 6.63
N PRO A 175 4.08 6.90 6.91
CA PRO A 175 4.26 7.66 8.15
C PRO A 175 3.47 8.96 8.23
N VAL A 176 2.94 9.49 7.12
CA VAL A 176 2.15 10.74 7.09
C VAL A 176 1.02 10.71 8.12
N LYS A 177 0.28 9.60 8.19
CA LYS A 177 -0.82 9.48 9.16
C LYS A 177 -0.34 9.63 10.61
N ARG A 178 0.80 9.04 10.94
CA ARG A 178 1.41 9.15 12.28
C ARG A 178 1.93 10.57 12.55
N ALA A 179 2.54 11.21 11.53
CA ALA A 179 3.00 12.58 11.64
C ALA A 179 1.83 13.54 11.90
N VAL A 180 0.75 13.41 11.12
CA VAL A 180 -0.48 14.18 11.32
C VAL A 180 -1.07 13.95 12.72
N GLN A 181 -1.14 12.71 13.20
CA GLN A 181 -1.61 12.42 14.55
C GLN A 181 -0.71 13.05 15.61
N ARG A 182 0.60 12.91 15.50
CA ARG A 182 1.58 13.42 16.46
C ARG A 182 1.55 14.95 16.56
N TYR A 183 1.67 15.63 15.43
CA TYR A 183 1.84 17.09 15.41
C TYR A 183 0.52 17.87 15.41
N LEU A 184 -0.60 17.21 15.15
CA LEU A 184 -1.90 17.90 15.12
C LEU A 184 -2.81 17.56 16.31
N LEU A 185 -2.72 16.33 16.80
CA LEU A 185 -3.63 15.87 17.85
C LEU A 185 -2.93 15.84 19.23
N ASN A 186 -1.64 15.45 19.27
CA ASN A 186 -0.93 15.29 20.55
C ASN A 186 -0.38 16.62 21.10
N ASP A 187 0.20 17.49 20.25
CA ASP A 187 0.76 18.77 20.73
C ASP A 187 -0.30 19.67 21.38
N ARG A 188 -1.55 19.60 20.90
CA ARG A 188 -2.63 20.37 21.52
C ARG A 188 -2.94 19.95 22.96
N SER A 189 -2.67 18.72 23.34
CA SER A 189 -2.87 18.27 24.74
C SER A 189 -1.79 18.78 25.68
N GLU A 190 -0.61 19.12 25.17
CA GLU A 190 0.50 19.67 25.97
C GLU A 190 0.38 21.19 26.16
N GLU A 191 -0.02 21.94 25.12
CA GLU A 191 -0.23 23.39 25.22
C GLU A 191 -1.40 23.76 26.17
N HIS A 192 -2.48 23.00 26.16
CA HIS A 192 -3.60 23.27 27.09
C HIS A 192 -3.23 22.99 28.55
N THR A 193 -2.23 22.18 28.83
CA THR A 193 -1.75 21.91 30.19
C THR A 193 -0.81 23.01 30.68
N SER A 194 -0.09 23.69 29.78
CA SER A 194 0.82 24.78 30.14
C SER A 194 0.11 26.15 30.35
N GLU A 195 -0.97 26.43 29.63
CA GLU A 195 -1.75 27.68 29.84
C GLU A 195 -2.55 27.67 31.14
N LEU A 196 -2.88 26.53 31.72
CA LEU A 196 -3.57 26.44 33.01
C LEU A 196 -2.62 26.59 34.21
N GLN A 197 -1.31 26.70 33.97
CA GLN A 197 -0.31 26.91 35.05
C GLN A 197 0.30 28.30 35.12
N SER A 198 -0.22 29.29 34.40
CA SER A 198 0.18 30.70 34.59
C SER A 198 -0.49 31.26 35.83
N PRO A 199 0.23 31.56 36.94
CA PRO A 199 -0.38 32.21 38.10
C PRO A 199 -0.74 33.63 37.70
N SER A 200 -2.00 34.00 37.83
CA SER A 200 -2.45 35.39 37.80
C SER A 200 -1.77 36.16 38.94
N LEU A 201 -0.75 36.94 38.62
CA LEU A 201 -0.26 38.00 39.50
C LEU A 201 -1.32 39.10 39.55
N ILE A 202 -2.12 39.10 40.62
CA ILE A 202 -2.95 40.20 41.03
C ILE A 202 -2.02 41.18 41.77
N SER A 203 -1.94 42.41 41.31
CA SER A 203 -1.50 43.60 42.03
C SER A 203 -2.59 44.63 41.98
#